data_d0bdc2d26e4ce3a3d0954feb29f8b5fd
#
_entry.id   d0bdc2d26e4ce3a3d0954feb29f8b5fd
#
_cell.length_a   1.000
_cell.length_b   1.000
_cell.length_c   1.000
_cell.angle_alpha   90.00
_cell.angle_beta   90.00
_cell.angle_gamma   90.00
#
_symmetry.space_group_name_H-M   'P 1'
#
loop_
_entity.id
_entity.type
_entity.pdbx_description
1 polymer ?
#
loop_
_entity_poly.entity_id
_entity_poly.type
_entity_poly.pdbx_seq_one_letter_code
_entity_poly.pdbx_strand_id
1 'polypeptide(L)'
;MDLLAEYRRATRYFEAGDPSEAARLLEPILEAEPGNTAVRQLLARAYFSSAQLSRAEEQLRELVDRDPSDHYAHHVLGRTLERLNRPVDALRHLRIAAAMHHGNADYQAALRRVQARVGR
;
A
#
# COMPACT_ATOMS: atom_id res chain seq x y z
N MET A 1 -16.18 -14.99 15.45
CA MET A 1 -16.23 -14.05 14.29
C MET A 1 -15.96 -14.83 13.02
N ASP A 2 -16.80 -14.66 12.00
CA ASP A 2 -16.55 -15.24 10.67
C ASP A 2 -15.59 -14.33 9.91
N LEU A 3 -14.32 -14.69 9.86
CA LEU A 3 -13.27 -13.86 9.25
C LEU A 3 -13.50 -13.63 7.76
N LEU A 4 -13.99 -14.63 7.04
CA LEU A 4 -14.26 -14.46 5.60
C LEU A 4 -15.42 -13.50 5.36
N ALA A 5 -16.49 -13.58 6.14
CA ALA A 5 -17.61 -12.66 6.04
C ALA A 5 -17.18 -11.22 6.36
N GLU A 6 -16.36 -11.05 7.39
CA GLU A 6 -15.83 -9.73 7.76
C GLU A 6 -14.87 -9.18 6.69
N TYR A 7 -14.05 -10.03 6.08
CA TYR A 7 -13.20 -9.62 4.97
C TYR A 7 -14.02 -9.15 3.76
N ARG A 8 -15.07 -9.88 3.41
CA ARG A 8 -15.97 -9.50 2.32
C ARG A 8 -16.68 -8.18 2.60
N ARG A 9 -17.08 -7.99 3.85
CA ARG A 9 -17.71 -6.74 4.29
C ARG A 9 -16.74 -5.57 4.17
N ALA A 10 -15.51 -5.75 4.61
CA ALA A 10 -14.45 -4.73 4.46
C ALA A 10 -14.20 -4.39 3.00
N THR A 11 -14.16 -5.40 2.13
CA THR A 11 -13.99 -5.20 0.69
C THR A 11 -15.11 -4.33 0.12
N ARG A 12 -16.36 -4.58 0.52
CA ARG A 12 -17.50 -3.79 0.06
C ARG A 12 -17.37 -2.33 0.49
N TYR A 13 -16.96 -2.08 1.74
CA TYR A 13 -16.74 -0.70 2.20
C TYR A 13 -15.61 -0.02 1.42
N PHE A 14 -14.53 -0.73 1.17
CA PHE A 14 -13.43 -0.17 0.39
C PHE A 14 -13.88 0.20 -1.03
N GLU A 15 -14.59 -0.69 -1.70
CA GLU A 15 -15.11 -0.46 -3.06
C GLU A 15 -16.16 0.65 -3.10
N ALA A 16 -16.89 0.84 -2.02
CA ALA A 16 -17.90 1.91 -1.90
C ALA A 16 -17.29 3.27 -1.54
N GLY A 17 -15.95 3.36 -1.42
CA GLY A 17 -15.28 4.62 -1.13
C GLY A 17 -15.19 4.95 0.36
N ASP A 18 -15.31 3.95 1.23
CA ASP A 18 -15.14 4.13 2.68
C ASP A 18 -13.93 3.32 3.19
N PRO A 19 -12.70 3.77 2.87
CA PRO A 19 -11.50 3.05 3.28
C PRO A 19 -11.27 3.09 4.80
N SER A 20 -11.75 4.09 5.50
CA SER A 20 -11.61 4.17 6.96
C SER A 20 -12.37 3.03 7.64
N GLU A 21 -13.61 2.79 7.23
CA GLU A 21 -14.40 1.68 7.77
C GLU A 21 -13.82 0.33 7.36
N ALA A 22 -13.33 0.21 6.13
CA ALA A 22 -12.65 -1.00 5.68
C ALA A 22 -11.44 -1.30 6.57
N ALA A 23 -10.61 -0.30 6.86
CA ALA A 23 -9.45 -0.48 7.74
C ALA A 23 -9.86 -0.95 9.14
N ARG A 24 -10.91 -0.32 9.70
CA ARG A 24 -11.41 -0.67 11.02
C ARG A 24 -11.84 -2.15 11.10
N LEU A 25 -12.47 -2.66 10.05
CA LEU A 25 -12.90 -4.05 9.98
C LEU A 25 -11.73 -5.02 9.75
N LEU A 26 -10.72 -4.59 9.00
CA LEU A 26 -9.57 -5.44 8.65
C LEU A 26 -8.56 -5.60 9.80
N GLU A 27 -8.43 -4.62 10.68
CA GLU A 27 -7.46 -4.67 11.77
C GLU A 27 -7.60 -5.91 12.65
N PRO A 28 -8.81 -6.26 13.17
CA PRO A 28 -8.94 -7.47 13.96
C PRO A 28 -8.75 -8.76 13.16
N ILE A 29 -9.04 -8.75 11.85
CA ILE A 29 -8.81 -9.90 10.99
C ILE A 29 -7.30 -10.17 10.87
N LEU A 30 -6.52 -9.13 10.62
CA LEU A 30 -5.06 -9.26 10.51
C LEU A 30 -4.45 -9.70 11.85
N GLU A 31 -4.98 -9.19 12.96
CA GLU A 31 -4.55 -9.59 14.29
C GLU A 31 -4.78 -11.09 14.52
N ALA A 32 -5.92 -11.62 14.07
CA ALA A 32 -6.25 -13.04 14.18
C ALA A 32 -5.44 -13.90 13.19
N GLU A 33 -5.11 -13.36 12.02
CA GLU A 33 -4.40 -14.08 10.95
C GLU A 33 -3.23 -13.24 10.42
N PRO A 34 -2.15 -13.05 11.21
CA PRO A 34 -1.05 -12.16 10.79
C PRO A 34 -0.30 -12.62 9.53
N GLY A 35 -0.43 -13.89 9.16
CA GLY A 35 0.15 -14.41 7.93
C GLY A 35 -0.71 -14.22 6.69
N ASN A 36 -1.92 -13.68 6.82
CA ASN A 36 -2.84 -13.54 5.70
C ASN A 36 -2.46 -12.34 4.82
N THR A 37 -1.80 -12.63 3.70
CA THR A 37 -1.29 -11.63 2.78
C THR A 37 -2.42 -10.80 2.16
N ALA A 38 -3.54 -11.42 1.77
CA ALA A 38 -4.66 -10.70 1.16
C ALA A 38 -5.25 -9.66 2.11
N VAL A 39 -5.40 -10.01 3.38
CA VAL A 39 -5.89 -9.09 4.40
C VAL A 39 -4.92 -7.92 4.57
N ARG A 40 -3.63 -8.21 4.66
CA ARG A 40 -2.61 -7.16 4.81
C ARG A 40 -2.57 -6.22 3.61
N GLN A 41 -2.70 -6.77 2.40
CA GLN A 41 -2.73 -5.96 1.18
C GLN A 41 -3.92 -5.00 1.17
N LEU A 42 -5.11 -5.49 1.48
CA LEU A 42 -6.30 -4.64 1.50
C LEU A 42 -6.22 -3.60 2.62
N LEU A 43 -5.71 -4.00 3.79
CA LEU A 43 -5.54 -3.06 4.91
C LEU A 43 -4.54 -1.95 4.56
N ALA A 44 -3.43 -2.29 3.93
CA ALA A 44 -2.44 -1.29 3.49
C ALA A 44 -3.07 -0.28 2.52
N ARG A 45 -3.86 -0.77 1.56
CA ARG A 45 -4.57 0.10 0.62
C ARG A 45 -5.61 0.97 1.31
N ALA A 46 -6.33 0.41 2.28
CA ALA A 46 -7.32 1.15 3.06
C ALA A 46 -6.67 2.26 3.89
N TYR A 47 -5.53 1.96 4.53
CA TYR A 47 -4.77 2.97 5.24
C TYR A 47 -4.28 4.08 4.31
N PHE A 48 -3.72 3.72 3.15
CA PHE A 48 -3.26 4.71 2.18
C PHE A 48 -4.41 5.61 1.72
N SER A 49 -5.55 5.01 1.35
CA SER A 49 -6.70 5.74 0.82
C SER A 49 -7.39 6.61 1.87
N SER A 50 -7.26 6.27 3.16
CA SER A 50 -7.80 7.05 4.26
C SER A 50 -6.76 7.99 4.88
N ALA A 51 -5.61 8.17 4.23
CA ALA A 51 -4.52 9.03 4.66
C ALA A 51 -3.90 8.65 6.02
N GLN A 52 -4.03 7.39 6.41
CA GLN A 52 -3.34 6.85 7.59
C GLN A 52 -1.95 6.36 7.17
N LEU A 53 -1.10 7.32 6.81
CA LEU A 53 0.13 7.06 6.06
C LEU A 53 1.19 6.28 6.84
N SER A 54 1.36 6.56 8.13
CA SER A 54 2.33 5.82 8.94
C SER A 54 1.92 4.35 9.12
N ARG A 55 0.62 4.11 9.28
CA ARG A 55 0.08 2.75 9.35
C ARG A 55 0.20 2.03 8.01
N ALA A 56 -0.05 2.75 6.92
CA ALA A 56 0.16 2.19 5.58
C ALA A 56 1.62 1.78 5.38
N GLU A 57 2.56 2.63 5.78
CA GLU A 57 3.99 2.34 5.66
C GLU A 57 4.36 1.04 6.38
N GLU A 58 3.88 0.84 7.61
CA GLU A 58 4.17 -0.39 8.37
C GLU A 58 3.74 -1.64 7.61
N GLN A 59 2.50 -1.65 7.09
CA GLN A 59 1.98 -2.82 6.40
C GLN A 59 2.67 -3.04 5.05
N LEU A 60 2.99 -1.97 4.35
CA LEU A 60 3.67 -2.05 3.06
C LEU A 60 5.11 -2.54 3.19
N ARG A 61 5.82 -2.12 4.25
CA ARG A 61 7.17 -2.63 4.50
C ARG A 61 7.15 -4.12 4.80
N GLU A 62 6.16 -4.59 5.56
CA GLU A 62 5.98 -6.02 5.81
C GLU A 62 5.73 -6.78 4.51
N LEU A 63 4.90 -6.23 3.62
CA LEU A 63 4.62 -6.86 2.33
C LEU A 63 5.87 -6.97 1.45
N VAL A 64 6.66 -5.91 1.34
CA VAL A 64 7.88 -5.95 0.51
C VAL A 64 8.99 -6.79 1.15
N ASP A 65 9.02 -6.91 2.47
CA ASP A 65 9.96 -7.79 3.16
C ASP A 65 9.63 -9.27 2.90
N ARG A 66 8.34 -9.61 2.90
CA ARG A 66 7.89 -10.98 2.64
C ARG A 66 8.03 -11.37 1.17
N ASP A 67 7.77 -10.42 0.27
CA ASP A 67 7.87 -10.64 -1.17
C ASP A 67 8.49 -9.41 -1.83
N PRO A 68 9.83 -9.37 -1.97
CA PRO A 68 10.52 -8.25 -2.62
C PRO A 68 10.14 -8.04 -4.09
N SER A 69 9.47 -9.01 -4.72
CA SER A 69 9.01 -8.90 -6.11
C SER A 69 7.59 -8.34 -6.25
N ASP A 70 6.95 -7.98 -5.14
CA ASP A 70 5.61 -7.38 -5.15
C ASP A 70 5.72 -5.92 -5.64
N HIS A 71 5.66 -5.73 -6.95
CA HIS A 71 5.85 -4.40 -7.55
C HIS A 71 4.75 -3.41 -7.15
N TYR A 72 3.51 -3.88 -6.95
CA TYR A 72 2.43 -3.01 -6.51
C TYR A 72 2.69 -2.50 -5.08
N ALA A 73 3.15 -3.36 -4.18
CA ALA A 73 3.49 -2.94 -2.82
C ALA A 73 4.63 -1.92 -2.81
N HIS A 74 5.66 -2.11 -3.65
CA HIS A 74 6.72 -1.10 -3.80
C HIS A 74 6.16 0.22 -4.31
N HIS A 75 5.25 0.19 -5.27
CA HIS A 75 4.64 1.40 -5.81
C HIS A 75 3.86 2.16 -4.73
N VAL A 76 2.98 1.46 -4.01
CA VAL A 76 2.17 2.10 -2.96
C VAL A 76 3.04 2.59 -1.80
N LEU A 77 4.08 1.82 -1.43
CA LEU A 77 5.04 2.26 -0.41
C LEU A 77 5.76 3.54 -0.86
N GLY A 78 6.20 3.60 -2.11
CA GLY A 78 6.82 4.80 -2.66
C GLY A 78 5.89 6.00 -2.61
N ARG A 79 4.63 5.84 -2.99
CA ARG A 79 3.64 6.91 -2.92
C ARG A 79 3.35 7.34 -1.49
N THR A 80 3.32 6.38 -0.56
CA THR A 80 3.14 6.65 0.87
C THR A 80 4.30 7.50 1.40
N LEU A 81 5.53 7.12 1.06
CA LEU A 81 6.73 7.85 1.49
C LEU A 81 6.79 9.25 0.87
N GLU A 82 6.38 9.40 -0.38
CA GLU A 82 6.25 10.70 -1.01
C GLU A 82 5.31 11.61 -0.22
N ARG A 83 4.15 11.11 0.15
CA ARG A 83 3.15 11.86 0.92
C ARG A 83 3.60 12.15 2.35
N LEU A 84 4.47 11.30 2.91
CA LEU A 84 5.11 11.53 4.20
C LEU A 84 6.29 12.50 4.10
N ASN A 85 6.50 13.11 2.95
CA ASN A 85 7.59 14.04 2.68
C ASN A 85 8.98 13.42 2.83
N ARG A 86 9.11 12.17 2.36
CA ARG A 86 10.38 11.42 2.33
C ARG A 86 10.68 10.99 0.89
N PRO A 87 10.93 11.95 -0.02
CA PRO A 87 11.04 11.67 -1.45
C PRO A 87 12.25 10.83 -1.84
N VAL A 88 13.37 10.96 -1.12
CA VAL A 88 14.58 10.14 -1.42
C VAL A 88 14.30 8.66 -1.15
N ASP A 89 13.65 8.36 -0.02
CA ASP A 89 13.25 7.00 0.33
C ASP A 89 12.21 6.47 -0.66
N ALA A 90 11.23 7.32 -1.03
CA ALA A 90 10.20 6.98 -2.00
C ALA A 90 10.81 6.59 -3.36
N LEU A 91 11.83 7.30 -3.80
CA LEU A 91 12.46 7.11 -5.10
C LEU A 91 12.96 5.68 -5.28
N ARG A 92 13.57 5.09 -4.23
CA ARG A 92 14.07 3.73 -4.28
C ARG A 92 12.97 2.72 -4.62
N HIS A 93 11.83 2.82 -3.93
CA HIS A 93 10.71 1.90 -4.13
C HIS A 93 10.00 2.12 -5.47
N LEU A 94 9.87 3.38 -5.89
CA LEU A 94 9.26 3.70 -7.17
C LEU A 94 10.12 3.22 -8.35
N ARG A 95 11.45 3.26 -8.22
CA ARG A 95 12.35 2.69 -9.24
C ARG A 95 12.18 1.18 -9.36
N ILE A 96 12.07 0.49 -8.23
CA ILE A 96 11.87 -0.97 -8.23
C ILE A 96 10.57 -1.33 -8.93
N ALA A 97 9.47 -0.67 -8.57
CA ALA A 97 8.17 -0.94 -9.17
C ALA A 97 8.18 -0.69 -10.67
N ALA A 98 8.73 0.44 -11.12
CA ALA A 98 8.80 0.80 -12.53
C ALA A 98 9.69 -0.15 -13.33
N ALA A 99 10.77 -0.65 -12.73
CA ALA A 99 11.66 -1.60 -13.39
C ALA A 99 11.01 -2.98 -13.53
N MET A 100 10.26 -3.41 -12.50
CA MET A 100 9.59 -4.71 -12.51
C MET A 100 8.38 -4.76 -13.44
N HIS A 101 7.68 -3.64 -13.59
CA HIS A 101 6.50 -3.55 -14.45
C HIS A 101 6.61 -2.32 -15.34
N HIS A 102 7.52 -2.38 -16.30
CA HIS A 102 7.96 -1.25 -17.12
C HIS A 102 6.84 -0.58 -17.90
N GLY A 103 5.87 -1.35 -18.37
CA GLY A 103 4.74 -0.83 -19.15
C GLY A 103 3.65 -0.15 -18.35
N ASN A 104 3.77 -0.10 -17.02
CA ASN A 104 2.72 0.49 -16.19
C ASN A 104 2.87 2.02 -16.17
N ALA A 105 1.90 2.72 -16.80
CA ALA A 105 1.95 4.18 -16.92
C ALA A 105 1.90 4.90 -15.58
N ASP A 106 1.13 4.38 -14.62
CA ASP A 106 1.03 4.98 -13.28
C ASP A 106 2.35 4.88 -12.53
N TYR A 107 3.06 3.75 -12.66
CA TYR A 107 4.36 3.55 -12.02
C TYR A 107 5.39 4.52 -12.60
N GLN A 108 5.40 4.66 -13.92
CA GLN A 108 6.33 5.58 -14.59
C GLN A 108 6.03 7.03 -14.22
N ALA A 109 4.76 7.41 -14.15
CA ALA A 109 4.36 8.77 -13.79
C ALA A 109 4.79 9.12 -12.36
N ALA A 110 4.57 8.20 -11.41
CA ALA A 110 4.99 8.41 -10.02
C ALA A 110 6.51 8.55 -9.91
N LEU A 111 7.24 7.70 -10.62
CA LEU A 111 8.70 7.76 -10.65
C LEU A 111 9.19 9.10 -11.18
N ARG A 112 8.68 9.56 -12.32
CA ARG A 112 9.07 10.85 -12.91
C ARG A 112 8.78 12.02 -11.96
N ARG A 113 7.61 12.01 -11.31
CA ARG A 113 7.22 13.07 -10.39
C ARG A 113 8.21 13.20 -9.23
N VAL A 114 8.58 12.07 -8.63
CA VAL A 114 9.49 12.06 -7.49
C VAL A 114 10.93 12.35 -7.93
N GLN A 115 11.36 11.84 -9.08
CA GLN A 115 12.68 12.17 -9.65
C GLN A 115 12.84 13.68 -9.82
N ALA A 116 11.83 14.37 -10.36
CA ALA A 116 11.87 15.81 -10.53
C ALA A 116 11.97 16.53 -9.19
N ARG A 117 11.28 16.01 -8.17
CA ARG A 117 11.31 16.59 -6.82
C ARG A 117 12.66 16.41 -6.14
N VAL A 118 13.28 15.24 -6.27
CA VAL A 118 14.58 14.95 -5.67
C VAL A 118 15.72 15.64 -6.41
N GLY A 119 15.61 15.79 -7.73
CA GLY A 119 16.62 16.41 -8.57
C GLY A 119 16.76 17.92 -8.41
N ARG A 120 15.94 18.54 -7.57
CA ARG A 120 16.01 19.97 -7.28
C ARG A 120 16.96 20.26 -6.11
#